data_a83a77fbc22c8bb107edc572dc3cfc23
#
_entry.id   a83a77fbc22c8bb107edc572dc3cfc23
#
_cell.length_a   1.000
_cell.length_b   1.000
_cell.length_c   1.000
_cell.angle_alpha   90.00
_cell.angle_beta   90.00
_cell.angle_gamma   90.00
#
_symmetry.space_group_name_H-M   'P 1'
#
loop_
_entity.id
_entity.type
_entity.pdbx_description
1 polymer ?
#
loop_
_entity_poly.entity_id
_entity_poly.type
_entity_poly.pdbx_seq_one_letter_code
_entity_poly.pdbx_strand_id
1 'polypeptide(L)'
;MYFSPSLLLVAAAYVFATLTAYEKFSPGPSAHTRNGTCKFPRSTMFLAPRNTESRLVDIGTSLPQLSQEIFLGIPFAHARRYEVADSLTSTWSSPKPATEFGIVCAGFGTNPRENWPVGEDCLNLNVVRPNDTKSGSDLPVMVWIYGGGFRQGTNRDPEFNTSYIVQTSIQINHPVIVVSINYRLSGFGFLDSDQVRAQGITNLGIHDQWKALEWIHENIEGFGGDPYKVTIWGESAGAFSVSDLLQAYGGNNRGLFHGAIMASGTSFPRLAPDVGAAQVIYNNITNATGCGRAIDTLQCLRDREYSPSGGLRVERRLTRTSAL
;
A
#
# COMPACT_ATOMS: atom_id res chain seq x y z
N MET A 1 -4.59 23.37 1.04
CA MET A 1 -4.51 23.80 -0.37
C MET A 1 -5.66 23.13 -1.11
N TYR A 2 -6.61 23.89 -1.56
CA TYR A 2 -7.70 23.39 -2.41
C TYR A 2 -7.14 23.14 -3.80
N PHE A 3 -7.07 21.89 -4.24
CA PHE A 3 -6.78 21.59 -5.63
C PHE A 3 -8.00 21.93 -6.47
N SER A 4 -7.79 22.76 -7.49
CA SER A 4 -8.81 23.08 -8.48
C SER A 4 -9.28 21.80 -9.20
N PRO A 5 -10.57 21.68 -9.51
CA PRO A 5 -11.10 20.57 -10.34
C PRO A 5 -10.35 20.39 -11.67
N SER A 6 -9.70 21.43 -12.16
CA SER A 6 -8.86 21.40 -13.36
C SER A 6 -7.62 20.52 -13.24
N LEU A 7 -7.05 20.32 -12.03
CA LEU A 7 -5.87 19.46 -11.84
C LEU A 7 -6.24 17.98 -11.88
N LEU A 8 -7.44 17.63 -11.39
CA LEU A 8 -7.99 16.26 -11.49
C LEU A 8 -8.30 15.88 -12.95
N LEU A 9 -8.78 16.83 -13.76
CA LEU A 9 -8.98 16.64 -15.19
C LEU A 9 -7.66 16.42 -15.95
N VAL A 10 -6.59 17.11 -15.55
CA VAL A 10 -5.26 16.93 -16.16
C VAL A 10 -4.69 15.54 -15.81
N ALA A 11 -4.83 15.09 -14.56
CA ALA A 11 -4.38 13.73 -14.19
C ALA A 11 -5.16 12.66 -14.94
N ALA A 12 -6.49 12.79 -15.05
CA ALA A 12 -7.33 11.89 -15.84
C ALA A 12 -6.95 11.93 -17.33
N ALA A 13 -6.74 13.12 -17.91
CA ALA A 13 -6.34 13.28 -19.30
C ALA A 13 -4.97 12.63 -19.61
N TYR A 14 -4.01 12.70 -18.68
CA TYR A 14 -2.71 12.04 -18.85
C TYR A 14 -2.82 10.51 -18.81
N VAL A 15 -3.67 9.94 -17.94
CA VAL A 15 -3.95 8.50 -17.91
C VAL A 15 -4.55 8.03 -19.22
N PHE A 16 -5.47 8.80 -19.81
CA PHE A 16 -6.09 8.45 -21.08
C PHE A 16 -5.12 8.57 -22.27
N ALA A 17 -4.24 9.55 -22.26
CA ALA A 17 -3.21 9.68 -23.31
C ALA A 17 -2.25 8.48 -23.31
N THR A 18 -1.93 7.90 -22.14
CA THR A 18 -1.07 6.70 -22.06
C THR A 18 -1.82 5.43 -22.44
N LEU A 19 -3.12 5.31 -22.10
CA LEU A 19 -3.94 4.15 -22.48
C LEU A 19 -4.23 4.10 -23.99
N THR A 20 -4.47 5.24 -24.62
CA THR A 20 -4.70 5.31 -26.10
C THR A 20 -3.39 5.18 -26.90
N ALA A 21 -2.24 5.55 -26.36
CA ALA A 21 -0.95 5.35 -27.00
C ALA A 21 -0.53 3.88 -27.07
N TYR A 22 -1.02 3.03 -26.16
CA TYR A 22 -0.70 1.60 -26.15
C TYR A 22 -1.33 0.83 -27.32
N GLU A 23 -2.50 1.21 -27.79
CA GLU A 23 -3.14 0.56 -28.96
C GLU A 23 -2.37 0.76 -30.28
N LYS A 24 -1.39 1.66 -30.33
CA LYS A 24 -0.63 1.97 -31.55
C LYS A 24 0.79 1.41 -31.58
N PHE A 25 1.28 0.75 -30.52
CA PHE A 25 2.57 0.09 -30.53
C PHE A 25 2.43 -1.37 -30.96
N SER A 26 2.55 -1.62 -32.26
CA SER A 26 2.83 -2.97 -32.77
C SER A 26 4.19 -3.43 -32.25
N PRO A 27 4.35 -4.72 -31.89
CA PRO A 27 5.64 -5.24 -31.45
C PRO A 27 6.67 -5.05 -32.58
N GLY A 28 7.74 -4.36 -32.27
CA GLY A 28 8.89 -4.24 -33.16
C GLY A 28 9.55 -5.60 -33.38
N PRO A 29 10.39 -5.73 -34.42
CA PRO A 29 10.93 -7.01 -34.87
C PRO A 29 11.80 -7.66 -33.79
N SER A 30 11.59 -8.94 -33.57
CA SER A 30 12.37 -9.81 -32.70
C SER A 30 13.85 -9.80 -33.09
N ALA A 31 14.73 -9.33 -32.21
CA ALA A 31 16.17 -9.49 -32.36
C ALA A 31 16.55 -10.91 -31.91
N HIS A 32 16.91 -11.76 -32.86
CA HIS A 32 17.61 -13.01 -32.59
C HIS A 32 19.03 -12.69 -32.12
N THR A 33 19.32 -12.91 -30.83
CA THR A 33 20.70 -13.05 -30.37
C THR A 33 21.09 -14.53 -30.41
N ARG A 34 22.16 -14.81 -31.13
CA ARG A 34 22.82 -16.11 -31.17
C ARG A 34 23.44 -16.42 -29.80
N ASN A 35 23.31 -17.68 -29.40
CA ASN A 35 24.04 -18.42 -28.41
C ASN A 35 23.60 -18.32 -26.95
N GLY A 36 23.12 -19.47 -26.48
CA GLY A 36 23.14 -19.88 -25.09
C GLY A 36 21.77 -20.07 -24.47
N THR A 37 21.32 -21.31 -24.49
CA THR A 37 20.27 -21.81 -23.57
C THR A 37 20.73 -21.66 -22.12
N CYS A 38 20.44 -20.55 -21.49
CA CYS A 38 20.47 -20.44 -20.05
C CYS A 38 19.27 -21.21 -19.50
N LYS A 39 19.48 -22.45 -19.10
CA LYS A 39 18.57 -23.15 -18.22
C LYS A 39 18.66 -22.49 -16.84
N PHE A 40 17.76 -21.58 -16.57
CA PHE A 40 17.48 -21.21 -15.18
C PHE A 40 16.84 -22.42 -14.51
N PRO A 41 17.29 -22.80 -13.29
CA PRO A 41 16.58 -23.81 -12.53
C PRO A 41 15.14 -23.30 -12.39
N ARG A 42 14.18 -24.14 -12.71
CA ARG A 42 12.79 -23.93 -12.35
C ARG A 42 12.75 -23.90 -10.83
N SER A 43 12.90 -22.72 -10.22
CA SER A 43 12.29 -22.49 -8.94
C SER A 43 10.82 -22.77 -9.19
N THR A 44 10.33 -23.78 -8.54
CA THR A 44 8.94 -24.16 -8.49
C THR A 44 8.19 -22.92 -8.05
N MET A 45 7.65 -22.20 -9.04
CA MET A 45 6.58 -21.27 -8.80
C MET A 45 5.46 -22.17 -8.27
N PHE A 46 5.28 -22.18 -6.96
CA PHE A 46 4.02 -22.59 -6.40
C PHE A 46 3.01 -21.55 -6.91
N LEU A 47 2.44 -21.85 -8.06
CA LEU A 47 1.12 -21.35 -8.39
C LEU A 47 0.25 -21.89 -7.24
N ALA A 48 -0.08 -21.03 -6.30
CA ALA A 48 -1.18 -21.31 -5.41
C ALA A 48 -2.33 -21.75 -6.31
N PRO A 49 -3.00 -22.85 -6.02
CA PRO A 49 -4.08 -23.33 -6.86
C PRO A 49 -5.03 -22.15 -7.01
N ARG A 50 -5.40 -21.83 -8.25
CA ARG A 50 -6.48 -20.89 -8.56
C ARG A 50 -7.78 -21.50 -8.06
N ASN A 51 -7.95 -21.49 -6.74
CA ASN A 51 -9.20 -21.87 -6.13
C ASN A 51 -10.08 -20.63 -6.15
N THR A 52 -10.79 -20.51 -7.26
CA THR A 52 -11.74 -19.44 -7.56
C THR A 52 -12.90 -19.33 -6.57
N GLU A 53 -12.98 -20.21 -5.58
CA GLU A 53 -14.11 -20.29 -4.64
C GLU A 53 -13.83 -19.68 -3.25
N SER A 54 -12.61 -19.29 -2.92
CA SER A 54 -12.29 -18.67 -1.62
C SER A 54 -12.14 -17.15 -1.69
N ARG A 55 -12.66 -16.52 -2.76
CA ARG A 55 -12.50 -15.08 -2.97
C ARG A 55 -13.44 -14.30 -2.08
N LEU A 56 -12.81 -13.58 -1.25
CA LEU A 56 -13.11 -12.28 -0.68
C LEU A 56 -14.26 -11.60 -1.40
N VAL A 57 -15.24 -11.17 -0.59
CA VAL A 57 -15.99 -9.98 -0.91
C VAL A 57 -17.22 -10.18 -1.73
N ASP A 58 -18.28 -10.38 -1.06
CA ASP A 58 -19.57 -10.40 -1.75
C ASP A 58 -20.51 -9.28 -1.32
N ILE A 59 -20.14 -8.44 -0.36
CA ILE A 59 -21.06 -7.42 0.13
C ILE A 59 -20.37 -6.05 0.17
N GLY A 60 -20.23 -5.43 -0.99
CA GLY A 60 -19.94 -4.01 -1.12
C GLY A 60 -21.20 -3.16 -0.96
N THR A 61 -21.00 -1.86 -0.90
CA THR A 61 -22.09 -0.88 -0.94
C THR A 61 -22.26 -0.36 -2.36
N SER A 62 -23.49 -0.42 -2.88
CA SER A 62 -23.82 0.24 -4.15
C SER A 62 -24.05 1.73 -3.94
N LEU A 63 -23.47 2.56 -4.82
CA LEU A 63 -23.76 3.99 -4.94
C LEU A 63 -24.46 4.29 -6.26
N PRO A 64 -25.77 4.11 -6.35
CA PRO A 64 -26.51 4.23 -7.62
C PRO A 64 -26.38 5.61 -8.26
N GLN A 65 -26.30 6.68 -7.46
CA GLN A 65 -26.11 8.06 -7.93
C GLN A 65 -24.76 8.29 -8.64
N LEU A 66 -23.77 7.45 -8.41
CA LEU A 66 -22.47 7.48 -9.08
C LEU A 66 -22.27 6.33 -10.05
N SER A 67 -23.24 5.43 -10.15
CA SER A 67 -23.16 4.17 -10.92
C SER A 67 -21.95 3.33 -10.54
N GLN A 68 -21.73 3.13 -9.21
CA GLN A 68 -20.54 2.47 -8.66
C GLN A 68 -20.89 1.47 -7.56
N GLU A 69 -19.97 0.55 -7.37
CA GLU A 69 -19.88 -0.34 -6.22
C GLU A 69 -18.57 -0.07 -5.46
N ILE A 70 -18.66 -0.02 -4.14
CA ILE A 70 -17.54 0.26 -3.25
C ILE A 70 -17.35 -0.90 -2.28
N PHE A 71 -16.11 -1.33 -2.14
CA PHE A 71 -15.67 -2.35 -1.19
C PHE A 71 -14.60 -1.73 -0.31
N LEU A 72 -14.84 -1.72 1.00
CA LEU A 72 -14.04 -0.97 1.96
C LEU A 72 -13.38 -1.89 2.99
N GLY A 73 -12.18 -1.49 3.43
CA GLY A 73 -11.49 -2.12 4.55
C GLY A 73 -11.05 -3.56 4.31
N ILE A 74 -10.79 -3.95 3.06
CA ILE A 74 -10.35 -5.30 2.72
C ILE A 74 -8.91 -5.49 3.21
N PRO A 75 -8.62 -6.42 4.14
CA PRO A 75 -7.27 -6.70 4.54
C PRO A 75 -6.51 -7.36 3.39
N PHE A 76 -5.27 -6.92 3.13
CA PHE A 76 -4.41 -7.52 2.09
C PHE A 76 -3.20 -8.25 2.68
N ALA A 77 -2.81 -7.92 3.90
CA ALA A 77 -1.68 -8.53 4.59
C ALA A 77 -1.85 -8.40 6.11
N HIS A 78 -1.05 -9.14 6.85
CA HIS A 78 -0.87 -8.97 8.29
C HIS A 78 0.60 -8.67 8.58
N ALA A 79 0.86 -7.70 9.45
CA ALA A 79 2.23 -7.36 9.84
C ALA A 79 2.34 -7.21 11.36
N ARG A 80 3.30 -7.89 11.94
CA ARG A 80 3.75 -7.59 13.30
C ARG A 80 4.67 -6.39 13.28
N ARG A 81 4.78 -5.71 14.41
CA ARG A 81 5.63 -4.53 14.54
C ARG A 81 7.07 -4.85 14.17
N TYR A 82 7.67 -4.03 13.29
CA TYR A 82 9.03 -4.18 12.78
C TYR A 82 9.32 -5.55 12.14
N GLU A 83 8.31 -6.10 11.47
CA GLU A 83 8.46 -7.28 10.63
C GLU A 83 7.91 -7.00 9.23
N VAL A 84 8.40 -7.73 8.24
CA VAL A 84 7.84 -7.69 6.88
C VAL A 84 6.44 -8.29 6.92
N ALA A 85 5.51 -7.69 6.20
CA ALA A 85 4.13 -8.15 6.17
C ALA A 85 4.00 -9.51 5.49
N ASP A 86 3.22 -10.40 6.12
CA ASP A 86 2.88 -11.70 5.60
C ASP A 86 1.60 -11.63 4.75
N SER A 87 1.56 -12.44 3.68
CA SER A 87 0.33 -12.63 2.91
C SER A 87 -0.74 -13.31 3.76
N LEU A 88 -1.99 -12.94 3.54
CA LEU A 88 -3.10 -13.61 4.21
C LEU A 88 -3.25 -15.03 3.66
N THR A 89 -3.15 -16.00 4.55
CA THR A 89 -3.35 -17.42 4.25
C THR A 89 -4.73 -17.94 4.63
N SER A 90 -5.52 -17.10 5.34
CA SER A 90 -6.86 -17.48 5.78
C SER A 90 -7.84 -17.50 4.62
N THR A 91 -8.54 -18.60 4.47
CA THR A 91 -9.69 -18.75 3.57
C THR A 91 -10.97 -18.70 4.41
N TRP A 92 -12.07 -18.25 3.82
CA TRP A 92 -13.37 -18.28 4.45
C TRP A 92 -14.40 -18.94 3.57
N SER A 93 -15.35 -19.58 4.22
CA SER A 93 -16.43 -20.34 3.57
C SER A 93 -17.69 -19.52 3.33
N SER A 94 -17.74 -18.28 3.80
CA SER A 94 -18.87 -17.37 3.62
C SER A 94 -18.39 -15.97 3.29
N PRO A 95 -19.17 -15.19 2.53
CA PRO A 95 -18.88 -13.79 2.21
C PRO A 95 -18.61 -12.96 3.45
N LYS A 96 -17.64 -12.05 3.38
CA LYS A 96 -17.38 -11.08 4.44
C LYS A 96 -17.86 -9.68 4.02
N PRO A 97 -18.47 -8.92 4.93
CA PRO A 97 -18.85 -7.55 4.62
C PRO A 97 -17.60 -6.69 4.40
N ALA A 98 -17.62 -5.91 3.33
CA ALA A 98 -16.62 -4.90 2.99
C ALA A 98 -17.33 -3.54 2.82
N THR A 99 -18.09 -3.15 3.83
CA THR A 99 -18.96 -1.97 3.83
C THR A 99 -18.42 -0.82 4.68
N GLU A 100 -17.35 -1.06 5.45
CA GLU A 100 -16.77 -0.08 6.35
C GLU A 100 -15.26 0.07 6.10
N PHE A 101 -14.77 1.30 6.24
CA PHE A 101 -13.33 1.54 6.17
C PHE A 101 -12.58 0.80 7.27
N GLY A 102 -11.41 0.28 6.92
CA GLY A 102 -10.52 -0.35 7.87
C GLY A 102 -9.84 0.64 8.83
N ILE A 103 -8.99 0.09 9.70
CA ILE A 103 -8.19 0.84 10.68
C ILE A 103 -7.15 1.68 9.94
N VAL A 104 -6.93 2.90 10.42
CA VAL A 104 -5.86 3.82 9.97
C VAL A 104 -4.53 3.38 10.56
N CYS A 105 -3.47 3.42 9.77
CA CYS A 105 -2.13 3.09 10.25
C CYS A 105 -1.64 4.12 11.28
N ALA A 106 -1.03 3.62 12.34
CA ALA A 106 -0.41 4.45 13.36
C ALA A 106 0.70 5.33 12.73
N GLY A 107 0.64 6.63 12.99
CA GLY A 107 1.58 7.62 12.47
C GLY A 107 1.74 8.81 13.40
N PHE A 108 2.53 9.79 13.01
CA PHE A 108 2.74 11.03 13.75
C PHE A 108 2.35 12.24 12.89
N GLY A 109 1.60 13.14 13.44
CA GLY A 109 1.16 14.36 12.78
C GLY A 109 -0.30 14.62 13.02
N THR A 110 -0.86 15.53 12.25
CA THR A 110 -2.28 15.83 12.19
C THR A 110 -3.02 14.67 11.56
N ASN A 111 -2.82 13.50 12.14
CA ASN A 111 -3.67 12.41 11.78
C ASN A 111 -4.95 12.62 12.53
N PRO A 112 -5.79 12.54 11.94
CA PRO A 112 -6.67 13.41 11.29
C PRO A 112 -7.98 13.25 11.96
N ARG A 113 -8.80 13.98 11.68
CA ARG A 113 -10.23 13.90 11.91
C ARG A 113 -10.57 12.93 13.02
N GLU A 114 -10.84 13.54 14.12
CA GLU A 114 -11.26 12.97 15.40
C GLU A 114 -12.13 11.74 15.19
N ASN A 115 -11.81 10.67 15.90
CA ASN A 115 -12.55 9.42 16.05
C ASN A 115 -12.36 8.32 14.99
N TRP A 116 -11.38 8.39 14.10
CA TRP A 116 -11.05 7.20 13.30
C TRP A 116 -10.25 6.19 14.13
N PRO A 117 -10.57 4.89 14.03
CA PRO A 117 -9.79 3.87 14.69
C PRO A 117 -8.36 3.82 14.10
N VAL A 118 -7.37 4.01 14.96
CA VAL A 118 -5.94 3.99 14.61
C VAL A 118 -5.28 2.79 15.28
N GLY A 119 -4.43 2.07 14.55
CA GLY A 119 -3.75 0.89 15.08
C GLY A 119 -2.64 0.38 14.19
N GLU A 120 -2.08 -0.75 14.56
CA GLU A 120 -1.01 -1.41 13.83
C GLU A 120 -1.51 -2.44 12.81
N ASP A 121 -2.69 -3.06 13.06
CA ASP A 121 -3.33 -3.99 12.11
C ASP A 121 -4.13 -3.21 11.05
N CYS A 122 -3.41 -2.49 10.21
CA CYS A 122 -3.94 -1.45 9.35
C CYS A 122 -3.73 -1.70 7.85
N LEU A 123 -3.17 -2.85 7.49
CA LEU A 123 -2.87 -3.17 6.09
C LEU A 123 -4.14 -3.60 5.35
N ASN A 124 -4.93 -2.61 4.98
CA ASN A 124 -6.18 -2.76 4.26
C ASN A 124 -6.23 -1.87 3.02
N LEU A 125 -7.12 -2.21 2.10
CA LEU A 125 -7.37 -1.47 0.89
C LEU A 125 -8.87 -1.30 0.65
N ASN A 126 -9.22 -0.37 -0.24
CA ASN A 126 -10.57 -0.18 -0.72
C ASN A 126 -10.58 -0.33 -2.25
N VAL A 127 -11.68 -0.84 -2.79
CA VAL A 127 -11.89 -0.98 -4.23
C VAL A 127 -13.15 -0.22 -4.62
N VAL A 128 -13.05 0.63 -5.63
CA VAL A 128 -14.18 1.32 -6.25
C VAL A 128 -14.25 0.90 -7.71
N ARG A 129 -15.41 0.41 -8.15
CA ARG A 129 -15.61 -0.06 -9.52
C ARG A 129 -16.94 0.43 -10.11
N PRO A 130 -17.09 0.49 -11.44
CA PRO A 130 -18.37 0.72 -12.08
C PRO A 130 -19.39 -0.35 -11.68
N ASN A 131 -20.68 0.03 -11.58
CA ASN A 131 -21.77 -0.96 -11.43
C ASN A 131 -21.73 -1.98 -12.57
N ASP A 132 -22.29 -3.15 -12.31
CA ASP A 132 -22.37 -4.26 -13.27
C ASP A 132 -21.04 -4.83 -13.74
N THR A 133 -19.92 -4.39 -13.15
CA THR A 133 -18.59 -4.98 -13.39
C THR A 133 -18.55 -6.40 -12.85
N LYS A 134 -18.09 -7.35 -13.68
CA LYS A 134 -18.01 -8.78 -13.33
C LYS A 134 -16.58 -9.28 -13.47
N SER A 135 -16.28 -10.43 -12.90
CA SER A 135 -15.06 -11.16 -13.23
C SER A 135 -14.99 -11.38 -14.75
N GLY A 136 -13.85 -11.07 -15.36
CA GLY A 136 -13.67 -11.11 -16.82
C GLY A 136 -14.11 -9.83 -17.56
N SER A 137 -14.41 -8.74 -16.85
CA SER A 137 -14.60 -7.42 -17.47
C SER A 137 -13.28 -6.79 -17.92
N ASP A 138 -12.15 -7.26 -17.38
CA ASP A 138 -10.78 -6.91 -17.76
C ASP A 138 -10.48 -5.40 -17.78
N LEU A 139 -11.10 -4.66 -16.83
CA LEU A 139 -10.96 -3.22 -16.71
C LEU A 139 -9.56 -2.83 -16.24
N PRO A 140 -9.00 -1.71 -16.73
CA PRO A 140 -7.78 -1.14 -16.18
C PRO A 140 -7.93 -0.80 -14.69
N VAL A 141 -6.83 -0.93 -13.95
CA VAL A 141 -6.80 -0.72 -12.50
C VAL A 141 -5.84 0.42 -12.18
N MET A 142 -6.30 1.40 -11.42
CA MET A 142 -5.48 2.46 -10.86
C MET A 142 -5.28 2.21 -9.37
N VAL A 143 -4.03 2.25 -8.89
CA VAL A 143 -3.71 2.05 -7.47
C VAL A 143 -3.26 3.38 -6.87
N TRP A 144 -4.05 3.91 -5.95
CA TRP A 144 -3.75 5.14 -5.24
C TRP A 144 -2.89 4.91 -4.01
N ILE A 145 -1.78 5.65 -3.93
CA ILE A 145 -0.86 5.70 -2.79
C ILE A 145 -0.85 7.13 -2.25
N TYR A 146 -1.38 7.33 -1.06
CA TYR A 146 -1.49 8.65 -0.46
C TYR A 146 -0.14 9.22 -0.02
N GLY A 147 -0.06 10.56 0.07
CA GLY A 147 1.06 11.30 0.59
C GLY A 147 1.03 11.51 2.11
N GLY A 148 1.61 12.61 2.58
CA GLY A 148 1.67 12.97 4.01
C GLY A 148 3.04 12.73 4.64
N GLY A 149 4.12 12.80 3.84
CA GLY A 149 5.51 12.78 4.29
C GLY A 149 5.95 11.47 4.93
N PHE A 150 5.33 10.35 4.60
CA PHE A 150 5.51 9.03 5.23
C PHE A 150 5.19 9.02 6.74
N ARG A 151 4.59 10.07 7.25
CA ARG A 151 4.31 10.25 8.69
C ARG A 151 2.85 10.12 9.03
N GLN A 152 1.97 10.48 8.10
CA GLN A 152 0.52 10.52 8.24
C GLN A 152 -0.15 10.20 6.90
N GLY A 153 -1.46 10.02 6.92
CA GLY A 153 -2.28 9.73 5.74
C GLY A 153 -3.08 8.44 5.92
N THR A 154 -4.05 8.23 5.06
CA THR A 154 -4.89 7.03 5.06
C THR A 154 -5.67 6.93 3.76
N ASN A 155 -6.03 5.69 3.39
CA ASN A 155 -6.87 5.38 2.22
C ASN A 155 -8.35 5.74 2.42
N ARG A 156 -8.74 6.24 3.61
CA ARG A 156 -10.12 6.69 3.91
C ARG A 156 -10.28 8.20 3.94
N ASP A 157 -9.23 8.98 3.64
CA ASP A 157 -9.32 10.43 3.65
C ASP A 157 -10.27 10.91 2.55
N PRO A 158 -11.34 11.66 2.88
CA PRO A 158 -12.28 12.17 1.88
C PRO A 158 -11.64 13.14 0.86
N GLU A 159 -10.48 13.72 1.16
CA GLU A 159 -9.73 14.53 0.19
C GLU A 159 -9.27 13.69 -1.00
N PHE A 160 -9.09 12.37 -0.80
CA PHE A 160 -8.69 11.41 -1.81
C PHE A 160 -9.85 10.48 -2.21
N ASN A 161 -11.07 11.03 -2.30
CA ASN A 161 -12.22 10.25 -2.73
C ASN A 161 -12.10 9.82 -4.19
N THR A 162 -11.71 8.58 -4.40
CA THR A 162 -11.46 8.00 -5.73
C THR A 162 -12.72 7.74 -6.54
N SER A 163 -13.92 7.85 -5.94
CA SER A 163 -15.20 7.69 -6.65
C SER A 163 -15.37 8.65 -7.82
N TYR A 164 -14.85 9.87 -7.71
CA TYR A 164 -14.94 10.84 -8.80
C TYR A 164 -14.14 10.46 -10.04
N ILE A 165 -13.03 9.74 -9.86
CA ILE A 165 -12.23 9.22 -10.98
C ILE A 165 -13.01 8.13 -11.70
N VAL A 166 -13.57 7.18 -10.93
CA VAL A 166 -14.41 6.11 -11.51
C VAL A 166 -15.62 6.70 -12.21
N GLN A 167 -16.31 7.69 -11.61
CA GLN A 167 -17.44 8.39 -12.24
C GLN A 167 -17.04 9.03 -13.57
N THR A 168 -15.94 9.76 -13.60
CA THR A 168 -15.44 10.40 -14.81
C THR A 168 -15.10 9.36 -15.88
N SER A 169 -14.48 8.25 -15.51
CA SER A 169 -14.11 7.18 -16.42
C SER A 169 -15.33 6.56 -17.10
N ILE A 170 -16.45 6.40 -16.35
CA ILE A 170 -17.73 5.93 -16.90
C ILE A 170 -18.28 6.95 -17.90
N GLN A 171 -18.30 8.24 -17.54
CA GLN A 171 -18.84 9.30 -18.37
C GLN A 171 -18.14 9.45 -19.73
N ILE A 172 -16.84 9.14 -19.78
CA ILE A 172 -16.06 9.23 -21.02
C ILE A 172 -15.93 7.87 -21.74
N ASN A 173 -16.70 6.84 -21.33
CA ASN A 173 -16.68 5.49 -21.89
C ASN A 173 -15.31 4.77 -21.81
N HIS A 174 -14.51 5.08 -20.81
CA HIS A 174 -13.24 4.41 -20.50
C HIS A 174 -13.23 3.98 -19.03
N PRO A 175 -14.09 3.03 -18.64
CA PRO A 175 -14.26 2.66 -17.25
C PRO A 175 -12.97 2.06 -16.66
N VAL A 176 -12.65 2.47 -15.43
CA VAL A 176 -11.52 1.95 -14.65
C VAL A 176 -11.96 1.52 -13.26
N ILE A 177 -11.19 0.64 -12.65
CA ILE A 177 -11.27 0.31 -11.23
C ILE A 177 -10.21 1.12 -10.50
N VAL A 178 -10.54 1.66 -9.32
CA VAL A 178 -9.56 2.32 -8.46
C VAL A 178 -9.43 1.56 -7.15
N VAL A 179 -8.18 1.29 -6.77
CA VAL A 179 -7.81 0.68 -5.49
C VAL A 179 -7.02 1.70 -4.68
N SER A 180 -7.42 1.97 -3.44
CA SER A 180 -6.64 2.81 -2.51
C SER A 180 -6.09 1.95 -1.38
N ILE A 181 -4.79 2.05 -1.11
CA ILE A 181 -4.09 1.18 -0.16
C ILE A 181 -3.65 1.95 1.08
N ASN A 182 -3.61 1.26 2.24
CA ASN A 182 -2.88 1.72 3.40
C ASN A 182 -1.46 1.13 3.40
N TYR A 183 -0.55 1.79 4.12
CA TYR A 183 0.81 1.30 4.40
C TYR A 183 1.29 1.87 5.73
N ARG A 184 2.19 1.17 6.42
CA ARG A 184 2.72 1.61 7.72
C ARG A 184 3.49 2.90 7.58
N LEU A 185 3.38 3.76 8.60
CA LEU A 185 3.84 5.13 8.62
C LEU A 185 4.86 5.37 9.75
N SER A 186 5.56 6.50 9.69
CA SER A 186 6.45 6.98 10.74
C SER A 186 7.44 5.89 11.19
N GLY A 187 7.74 5.80 12.48
CA GLY A 187 8.63 4.78 13.01
C GLY A 187 8.11 3.34 12.84
N PHE A 188 6.82 3.11 12.58
CA PHE A 188 6.31 1.76 12.33
C PHE A 188 6.61 1.25 10.93
N GLY A 189 6.70 2.16 9.95
CA GLY A 189 6.98 1.83 8.55
C GLY A 189 8.38 2.22 8.07
N PHE A 190 9.05 3.17 8.74
CA PHE A 190 10.27 3.80 8.23
C PHE A 190 11.33 4.00 9.31
N LEU A 191 11.30 3.22 10.38
CA LEU A 191 12.37 3.20 11.36
C LEU A 191 13.67 2.71 10.71
N ASP A 192 14.78 3.42 10.98
CA ASP A 192 16.08 3.06 10.47
C ASP A 192 17.14 3.15 11.59
N SER A 193 18.05 2.21 11.62
CA SER A 193 19.19 2.13 12.52
C SER A 193 20.10 0.98 12.13
N ASP A 194 21.25 0.83 12.76
CA ASP A 194 22.11 -0.34 12.56
C ASP A 194 21.40 -1.65 12.91
N GLN A 195 20.57 -1.66 13.97
CA GLN A 195 19.80 -2.82 14.39
C GLN A 195 18.73 -3.21 13.35
N VAL A 196 18.03 -2.24 12.79
CA VAL A 196 17.01 -2.43 11.77
C VAL A 196 17.64 -2.93 10.45
N ARG A 197 18.77 -2.31 10.05
CA ARG A 197 19.52 -2.71 8.85
C ARG A 197 20.10 -4.10 8.98
N ALA A 198 20.62 -4.46 10.15
CA ALA A 198 21.18 -5.80 10.41
C ALA A 198 20.13 -6.91 10.24
N GLN A 199 18.85 -6.61 10.44
CA GLN A 199 17.74 -7.53 10.21
C GLN A 199 17.13 -7.43 8.80
N GLY A 200 17.58 -6.51 7.95
CA GLY A 200 17.07 -6.33 6.58
C GLY A 200 15.63 -5.81 6.51
N ILE A 201 15.16 -5.08 7.54
CA ILE A 201 13.76 -4.64 7.68
C ILE A 201 13.59 -3.11 7.58
N THR A 202 14.41 -2.45 6.78
CA THR A 202 14.23 -1.03 6.45
C THR A 202 13.05 -0.84 5.49
N ASN A 203 12.47 0.36 5.48
CA ASN A 203 11.43 0.76 4.52
C ASN A 203 10.20 -0.17 4.51
N LEU A 204 9.77 -0.65 5.68
CA LEU A 204 8.62 -1.56 5.80
C LEU A 204 7.35 -1.00 5.17
N GLY A 205 7.14 0.33 5.17
CA GLY A 205 6.01 0.95 4.47
C GLY A 205 6.05 0.76 2.96
N ILE A 206 7.24 0.71 2.33
CA ILE A 206 7.38 0.37 0.90
C ILE A 206 7.16 -1.13 0.67
N HIS A 207 7.61 -1.99 1.59
CA HIS A 207 7.30 -3.42 1.54
C HIS A 207 5.79 -3.68 1.64
N ASP A 208 5.05 -2.91 2.47
CA ASP A 208 3.59 -3.00 2.58
C ASP A 208 2.90 -2.64 1.27
N GLN A 209 3.36 -1.57 0.59
CA GLN A 209 2.85 -1.17 -0.73
C GLN A 209 3.12 -2.26 -1.78
N TRP A 210 4.31 -2.86 -1.75
CA TRP A 210 4.63 -4.00 -2.61
C TRP A 210 3.69 -5.18 -2.35
N LYS A 211 3.45 -5.48 -1.07
CA LYS A 211 2.53 -6.54 -0.66
C LYS A 211 1.08 -6.28 -1.12
N ALA A 212 0.64 -5.02 -1.09
CA ALA A 212 -0.66 -4.64 -1.64
C ALA A 212 -0.73 -4.88 -3.16
N LEU A 213 0.34 -4.58 -3.90
CA LEU A 213 0.40 -4.85 -5.34
C LEU A 213 0.39 -6.36 -5.65
N GLU A 214 1.07 -7.19 -4.85
CA GLU A 214 0.98 -8.64 -4.95
C GLU A 214 -0.47 -9.11 -4.75
N TRP A 215 -1.15 -8.60 -3.71
CA TRP A 215 -2.55 -8.92 -3.45
C TRP A 215 -3.47 -8.49 -4.60
N ILE A 216 -3.27 -7.29 -5.16
CA ILE A 216 -4.03 -6.78 -6.31
C ILE A 216 -3.83 -7.71 -7.50
N HIS A 217 -2.60 -8.08 -7.81
CA HIS A 217 -2.30 -8.99 -8.91
C HIS A 217 -3.02 -10.36 -8.77
N GLU A 218 -3.13 -10.86 -7.55
CA GLU A 218 -3.76 -12.15 -7.26
C GLU A 218 -5.29 -12.10 -7.23
N ASN A 219 -5.90 -10.95 -6.91
CA ASN A 219 -7.31 -10.89 -6.54
C ASN A 219 -8.18 -9.97 -7.40
N ILE A 220 -7.59 -9.00 -8.10
CA ILE A 220 -8.37 -7.93 -8.76
C ILE A 220 -9.27 -8.42 -9.89
N GLU A 221 -8.95 -9.55 -10.49
CA GLU A 221 -9.80 -10.21 -11.49
C GLU A 221 -11.19 -10.54 -10.93
N GLY A 222 -11.28 -10.90 -9.64
CA GLY A 222 -12.54 -11.12 -8.94
C GLY A 222 -13.42 -9.86 -8.87
N PHE A 223 -12.82 -8.68 -8.91
CA PHE A 223 -13.50 -7.39 -8.98
C PHE A 223 -13.73 -6.91 -10.43
N GLY A 224 -13.31 -7.68 -11.43
CA GLY A 224 -13.42 -7.36 -12.86
C GLY A 224 -12.26 -6.53 -13.40
N GLY A 225 -11.15 -6.43 -12.67
CA GLY A 225 -9.94 -5.76 -13.11
C GLY A 225 -8.96 -6.69 -13.82
N ASP A 226 -8.14 -6.13 -14.69
CA ASP A 226 -7.06 -6.85 -15.36
C ASP A 226 -5.77 -6.68 -14.55
N PRO A 227 -5.21 -7.76 -13.96
CA PRO A 227 -3.98 -7.70 -13.17
C PRO A 227 -2.75 -7.27 -14.00
N TYR A 228 -2.84 -7.33 -15.32
CA TYR A 228 -1.78 -6.89 -16.23
C TYR A 228 -1.96 -5.46 -16.73
N LYS A 229 -3.05 -4.77 -16.33
CA LYS A 229 -3.32 -3.37 -16.66
C LYS A 229 -3.36 -2.49 -15.41
N VAL A 230 -2.37 -2.65 -14.54
CA VAL A 230 -2.27 -1.91 -13.27
C VAL A 230 -1.37 -0.67 -13.45
N THR A 231 -1.90 0.50 -13.11
CA THR A 231 -1.14 1.76 -13.03
C THR A 231 -1.08 2.23 -11.59
N ILE A 232 0.11 2.37 -11.03
CA ILE A 232 0.32 2.94 -9.70
C ILE A 232 0.36 4.47 -9.78
N TRP A 233 -0.29 5.13 -8.82
CA TRP A 233 -0.41 6.58 -8.80
C TRP A 233 -0.31 7.09 -7.37
N GLY A 234 0.51 8.14 -7.17
CA GLY A 234 0.69 8.75 -5.85
C GLY A 234 0.95 10.24 -5.92
N GLU A 235 0.70 10.91 -4.79
CA GLU A 235 0.97 12.32 -4.58
C GLU A 235 1.96 12.50 -3.44
N SER A 236 2.88 13.50 -3.55
CA SER A 236 3.86 13.83 -2.50
C SER A 236 4.65 12.58 -2.07
N ALA A 237 4.60 12.16 -0.79
CA ALA A 237 5.24 10.93 -0.32
C ALA A 237 4.73 9.68 -1.08
N GLY A 238 3.49 9.66 -1.55
CA GLY A 238 2.97 8.62 -2.43
C GLY A 238 3.65 8.62 -3.81
N ALA A 239 3.98 9.80 -4.35
CA ALA A 239 4.76 9.91 -5.58
C ALA A 239 6.22 9.45 -5.39
N PHE A 240 6.82 9.76 -4.23
CA PHE A 240 8.12 9.18 -3.85
C PHE A 240 8.05 7.66 -3.77
N SER A 241 6.98 7.12 -3.16
CA SER A 241 6.72 5.67 -3.12
C SER A 241 6.65 5.06 -4.51
N VAL A 242 5.90 5.68 -5.44
CA VAL A 242 5.82 5.22 -6.84
C VAL A 242 7.21 5.16 -7.48
N SER A 243 8.04 6.19 -7.26
CA SER A 243 9.41 6.21 -7.76
C SER A 243 10.29 5.14 -7.11
N ASP A 244 10.14 4.91 -5.80
CA ASP A 244 10.88 3.86 -5.09
C ASP A 244 10.46 2.46 -5.58
N LEU A 245 9.16 2.23 -5.83
CA LEU A 245 8.64 0.99 -6.40
C LEU A 245 9.16 0.71 -7.82
N LEU A 246 9.31 1.75 -8.65
CA LEU A 246 9.92 1.63 -9.99
C LEU A 246 11.39 1.19 -9.94
N GLN A 247 12.11 1.56 -8.90
CA GLN A 247 13.54 1.26 -8.73
C GLN A 247 13.79 0.00 -7.88
N ALA A 248 12.80 -0.43 -7.11
CA ALA A 248 12.91 -1.60 -6.24
C ALA A 248 13.37 -2.84 -7.02
N TYR A 249 14.15 -3.68 -6.38
CA TYR A 249 14.68 -4.91 -6.97
C TYR A 249 15.38 -4.72 -8.31
N GLY A 250 16.06 -3.58 -8.49
CA GLY A 250 16.77 -3.24 -9.72
C GLY A 250 15.85 -2.94 -10.91
N GLY A 251 14.62 -2.46 -10.62
CA GLY A 251 13.59 -2.15 -11.62
C GLY A 251 12.75 -3.35 -12.06
N ASN A 252 12.92 -4.49 -11.41
CA ASN A 252 12.10 -5.67 -11.68
C ASN A 252 10.80 -5.62 -10.88
N ASN A 253 9.74 -5.11 -11.48
CA ASN A 253 8.42 -5.01 -10.87
C ASN A 253 7.61 -6.33 -10.89
N ARG A 254 8.19 -7.43 -11.35
CA ARG A 254 7.56 -8.77 -11.45
C ARG A 254 6.21 -8.77 -12.19
N GLY A 255 5.95 -7.78 -13.03
CA GLY A 255 4.67 -7.63 -13.73
C GLY A 255 3.51 -7.13 -12.88
N LEU A 256 3.77 -6.63 -11.66
CA LEU A 256 2.73 -6.14 -10.74
C LEU A 256 2.09 -4.83 -11.20
N PHE A 257 2.78 -4.05 -12.00
CA PHE A 257 2.25 -2.84 -12.64
C PHE A 257 2.97 -2.56 -13.94
N HIS A 258 2.31 -1.81 -14.85
CA HIS A 258 2.86 -1.43 -16.16
C HIS A 258 2.86 0.07 -16.41
N GLY A 259 2.18 0.85 -15.55
CA GLY A 259 2.13 2.31 -15.62
C GLY A 259 2.38 2.94 -14.25
N ALA A 260 2.90 4.18 -14.25
CA ALA A 260 3.20 4.93 -13.05
C ALA A 260 2.90 6.42 -13.24
N ILE A 261 2.25 7.05 -12.26
CA ILE A 261 1.93 8.47 -12.22
C ILE A 261 2.45 9.03 -10.90
N MET A 262 3.28 10.06 -10.99
CA MET A 262 3.87 10.74 -9.84
C MET A 262 3.41 12.20 -9.84
N ALA A 263 2.62 12.58 -8.83
CA ALA A 263 2.16 13.94 -8.64
C ALA A 263 2.93 14.59 -7.49
N SER A 264 3.60 15.72 -7.75
CA SER A 264 4.30 16.52 -6.73
C SER A 264 5.41 15.75 -5.99
N GLY A 265 6.08 14.81 -6.64
CA GLY A 265 7.20 14.06 -6.03
C GLY A 265 7.88 13.10 -6.98
N THR A 266 9.17 12.86 -6.73
CA THR A 266 9.99 11.84 -7.37
C THR A 266 11.19 11.55 -6.48
N SER A 267 11.75 10.34 -6.53
CA SER A 267 12.96 9.99 -5.75
C SER A 267 14.22 10.68 -6.25
N PHE A 268 14.19 11.39 -7.38
CA PHE A 268 15.39 11.99 -7.93
C PHE A 268 15.27 13.54 -8.03
N PRO A 269 16.27 14.29 -7.54
CA PRO A 269 17.39 13.86 -6.72
C PRO A 269 16.99 13.75 -5.23
N ARG A 270 17.17 12.58 -4.63
CA ARG A 270 16.95 12.38 -3.20
C ARG A 270 18.29 12.41 -2.48
N LEU A 271 18.37 13.19 -1.41
CA LEU A 271 19.55 13.15 -0.55
C LEU A 271 19.67 11.76 0.07
N ALA A 272 20.91 11.26 0.14
CA ALA A 272 21.19 10.01 0.86
C ALA A 272 20.68 10.12 2.31
N PRO A 273 20.08 9.06 2.87
CA PRO A 273 19.65 9.08 4.26
C PRO A 273 20.84 9.38 5.19
N ASP A 274 20.66 10.30 6.12
CA ASP A 274 21.61 10.51 7.20
C ASP A 274 21.48 9.36 8.21
N VAL A 275 22.35 8.37 8.04
CA VAL A 275 22.35 7.16 8.89
C VAL A 275 22.66 7.49 10.35
N GLY A 276 23.46 8.54 10.61
CA GLY A 276 23.75 9.01 11.96
C GLY A 276 22.52 9.62 12.64
N ALA A 277 21.79 10.47 11.92
CA ALA A 277 20.52 11.02 12.41
C ALA A 277 19.48 9.92 12.64
N ALA A 278 19.39 8.93 11.75
CA ALA A 278 18.48 7.79 11.92
C ALA A 278 18.80 7.00 13.21
N GLN A 279 20.09 6.73 13.48
CA GLN A 279 20.50 6.06 14.71
C GLN A 279 20.15 6.86 15.97
N VAL A 280 20.30 8.20 15.93
CA VAL A 280 19.91 9.07 17.05
C VAL A 280 18.41 8.98 17.31
N ILE A 281 17.57 8.98 16.26
CA ILE A 281 16.12 8.81 16.39
C ILE A 281 15.78 7.46 17.02
N TYR A 282 16.41 6.38 16.56
CA TYR A 282 16.22 5.04 17.12
C TYR A 282 16.58 5.01 18.61
N ASN A 283 17.75 5.56 18.99
CA ASN A 283 18.19 5.59 20.37
C ASN A 283 17.23 6.40 21.26
N ASN A 284 16.68 7.51 20.75
CA ASN A 284 15.69 8.30 21.48
C ASN A 284 14.39 7.49 21.68
N ILE A 285 13.91 6.75 20.67
CA ILE A 285 12.74 5.90 20.78
C ILE A 285 12.97 4.78 21.81
N THR A 286 14.09 4.07 21.73
CA THR A 286 14.40 2.99 22.67
C THR A 286 14.53 3.50 24.10
N ASN A 287 15.13 4.66 24.31
CA ASN A 287 15.21 5.28 25.63
C ASN A 287 13.84 5.70 26.16
N ALA A 288 13.02 6.36 25.33
CA ALA A 288 11.69 6.81 25.70
C ALA A 288 10.73 5.66 26.03
N THR A 289 10.92 4.49 25.39
CA THR A 289 10.12 3.29 25.62
C THR A 289 10.69 2.37 26.70
N GLY A 290 11.81 2.73 27.31
CA GLY A 290 12.49 1.91 28.32
C GLY A 290 13.23 0.71 27.75
N CYS A 291 13.45 0.66 26.43
CA CYS A 291 14.18 -0.40 25.73
C CYS A 291 15.68 -0.14 25.59
N GLY A 292 16.18 1.07 25.89
CA GLY A 292 17.56 1.48 25.63
C GLY A 292 18.65 0.67 26.36
N ARG A 293 18.28 -0.13 27.36
CA ARG A 293 19.20 -1.03 28.09
C ARG A 293 18.94 -2.51 27.81
N ALA A 294 18.03 -2.85 26.91
CA ALA A 294 17.78 -4.23 26.55
C ALA A 294 18.94 -4.80 25.73
N ILE A 295 19.22 -6.08 25.86
CA ILE A 295 20.23 -6.78 25.05
C ILE A 295 19.82 -6.72 23.57
N ASP A 296 18.55 -7.00 23.28
CA ASP A 296 17.92 -6.78 21.98
C ASP A 296 16.90 -5.63 22.11
N THR A 297 17.34 -4.45 21.71
CA THR A 297 16.51 -3.24 21.79
C THR A 297 15.33 -3.28 20.81
N LEU A 298 15.50 -3.93 19.66
CA LEU A 298 14.45 -4.03 18.64
C LEU A 298 13.38 -5.03 19.06
N GLN A 299 13.76 -6.18 19.63
CA GLN A 299 12.80 -7.12 20.20
C GLN A 299 12.05 -6.49 21.38
N CYS A 300 12.73 -5.74 22.23
CA CYS A 300 12.07 -4.98 23.30
C CYS A 300 11.02 -4.01 22.76
N LEU A 301 11.28 -3.33 21.63
CA LEU A 301 10.30 -2.46 20.99
C LEU A 301 9.11 -3.25 20.42
N ARG A 302 9.32 -4.45 19.89
CA ARG A 302 8.23 -5.34 19.42
C ARG A 302 7.29 -5.72 20.54
N ASP A 303 7.84 -5.98 21.72
CA ASP A 303 7.10 -6.43 22.90
C ASP A 303 6.34 -5.31 23.63
N ARG A 304 6.53 -4.03 23.23
CA ARG A 304 5.84 -2.90 23.85
C ARG A 304 4.36 -2.84 23.43
N GLU A 305 3.50 -2.60 24.39
CA GLU A 305 2.09 -2.35 24.11
C GLU A 305 1.92 -1.04 23.33
N TYR A 306 1.12 -1.08 22.26
CA TYR A 306 0.68 0.11 21.54
C TYR A 306 -0.57 0.70 22.19
N SER A 307 -0.60 2.02 22.32
CA SER A 307 -1.79 2.76 22.72
C SER A 307 -2.10 3.86 21.71
N PRO A 308 -3.31 3.92 21.16
CA PRO A 308 -3.70 4.97 20.22
C PRO A 308 -3.52 6.39 20.76
N SER A 309 -3.65 6.57 22.09
CA SER A 309 -3.53 7.88 22.75
C SER A 309 -2.11 8.25 23.18
N GLY A 310 -1.15 7.33 23.12
CA GLY A 310 0.20 7.57 23.66
C GLY A 310 1.33 6.86 22.92
N GLY A 311 1.03 6.18 21.80
CA GLY A 311 2.05 5.40 21.08
C GLY A 311 2.53 4.18 21.87
N LEU A 312 3.83 3.86 21.80
CA LEU A 312 4.40 2.74 22.56
C LEU A 312 4.50 3.11 24.04
N ARG A 313 3.81 2.34 24.88
CA ARG A 313 3.80 2.59 26.33
C ARG A 313 5.12 2.20 27.01
N VAL A 314 5.56 3.06 27.91
CA VAL A 314 6.56 2.72 28.90
C VAL A 314 5.87 1.99 30.04
N GLU A 315 6.20 0.74 30.31
CA GLU A 315 5.80 0.08 31.56
C GLU A 315 6.44 0.86 32.72
N ARG A 316 5.63 1.63 33.46
CA ARG A 316 6.02 2.05 34.80
C ARG A 316 6.05 0.77 35.63
N ARG A 317 7.21 0.20 35.92
CA ARG A 317 7.34 -0.76 37.01
C ARG A 317 6.78 -0.05 38.26
N LEU A 318 5.60 -0.46 38.67
CA LEU A 318 5.15 -0.22 40.02
C LEU A 318 6.13 -0.98 40.92
N THR A 319 7.19 -0.31 41.37
CA THR A 319 7.95 -0.75 42.52
C THR A 319 6.94 -0.75 43.67
N ARG A 320 6.34 -1.90 43.94
CA ARG A 320 5.73 -2.17 45.24
C ARG A 320 6.92 -2.10 46.22
N THR A 321 7.17 -0.93 46.78
CA THR A 321 7.79 -0.81 48.08
C THR A 321 6.81 -1.45 49.06
N SER A 322 7.05 -2.70 49.40
CA SER A 322 6.52 -3.32 50.59
C SER A 322 7.03 -2.51 51.75
N ALA A 323 6.21 -1.62 52.27
CA ALA A 323 6.40 -1.07 53.60
C ALA A 323 6.21 -2.23 54.57
N LEU A 324 7.27 -2.60 55.27
CA LEU A 324 7.27 -3.27 56.58
C LEU A 324 6.76 -2.31 57.65
#